data_01f2557df279c18d55e4aae13022b5bf
#
_entry.id   01f2557df279c18d55e4aae13022b5bf
#
_cell.length_a   1.000
_cell.length_b   1.000
_cell.length_c   1.000
_cell.angle_alpha   90.00
_cell.angle_beta   90.00
_cell.angle_gamma   90.00
#
_symmetry.space_group_name_H-M   'P 1'
#
loop_
_entity.id
_entity.type
_entity.pdbx_description
1 polymer ?
#
loop_
_entity_poly.entity_id
_entity_poly.type
_entity_poly.pdbx_seq_one_letter_code
_entity_poly.pdbx_strand_id
1 'polypeptide(L)'
;MLCSSVKNPNSLVLQSQLSRRGISSYAPRAGKFFERKEVKWLIGALLLLFPDFTDAMGNEAEMQETKGILELYLACMGIANMMLARPEHKALKDWIDRMKSFISYEKELPSSFLHLVYQMFAFEPFSGLLDGAVKGESSEARNLSAITRLIQRFGLFLPENHGHGEETIADVQLFFSRYLRLWFENGVNEYEDEERYAPSGSVSFLNIHQSKGLEYPVVIVPSLEDSPRWQAESGLITRVVETAAGRKPCEPMNDTKYFDFWRKYYTAFSRAETLLVLASPLGKNEISEVFRPVIEQLPEYDAEAADYRHLQCRPVGRNVCKPRFAFTSQIALYEECPMKYLWHRVYRFAGTQGSHAMYGELVHETIEDIHRAVLRGEADRATPSVIYGWMMANYISLSEKENSWLPEAKLKQAFSEIRGYVDFRKGNWDDALAAECPLELVKDDYILNGTIDLLSGDGDQVRVIDFKTGKKPPMDSPLMEKYLSQLEVYAYLVETKLGRSVERLVLYFTSDGKDPCVVFPMSKERVKKRIEEFDKTSRRILARDFARRCEMKKNGLPTACRFCDFRKYCGR
;
A
#
# COMPACT_ATOMS: atom_id res chain seq x y z
N MET A 1 -11.49 22.51 -8.02
CA MET A 1 -11.16 23.72 -7.21
C MET A 1 -9.75 23.55 -6.64
N LEU A 2 -8.92 24.58 -6.79
CA LEU A 2 -7.54 24.56 -6.29
C LEU A 2 -7.39 25.57 -5.15
N CYS A 3 -7.19 25.04 -3.94
CA CYS A 3 -7.13 25.82 -2.71
C CYS A 3 -5.69 25.85 -2.16
N SER A 4 -5.34 26.88 -1.42
CA SER A 4 -4.09 26.90 -0.64
C SER A 4 -4.06 25.76 0.38
N SER A 5 -5.22 25.47 0.99
CA SER A 5 -5.45 24.32 1.86
C SER A 5 -6.88 23.82 1.71
N VAL A 6 -7.04 22.53 1.49
CA VAL A 6 -8.37 21.88 1.44
C VAL A 6 -9.05 21.87 2.82
N LYS A 7 -8.25 22.01 3.89
CA LYS A 7 -8.72 22.10 5.29
C LYS A 7 -9.20 23.50 5.69
N ASN A 8 -9.05 24.50 4.81
CA ASN A 8 -9.52 25.87 5.09
C ASN A 8 -11.05 25.86 5.32
N PRO A 9 -11.57 26.57 6.33
CA PRO A 9 -13.00 26.68 6.61
C PRO A 9 -13.82 27.05 5.37
N ASN A 10 -13.32 27.94 4.52
CA ASN A 10 -13.98 28.33 3.27
C ASN A 10 -14.17 27.16 2.31
N SER A 11 -13.16 26.30 2.18
CA SER A 11 -13.24 25.08 1.35
C SER A 11 -14.27 24.10 1.87
N LEU A 12 -14.40 23.95 3.18
CA LEU A 12 -15.39 23.08 3.83
C LEU A 12 -16.81 23.61 3.64
N VAL A 13 -17.00 24.93 3.76
CA VAL A 13 -18.29 25.59 3.48
C VAL A 13 -18.72 25.38 2.04
N LEU A 14 -17.81 25.55 1.07
CA LEU A 14 -18.08 25.31 -0.34
C LEU A 14 -18.47 23.85 -0.61
N GLN A 15 -17.76 22.87 -0.05
CA GLN A 15 -18.12 21.44 -0.16
C GLN A 15 -19.53 21.18 0.40
N SER A 16 -19.85 21.76 1.55
CA SER A 16 -21.18 21.64 2.16
C SER A 16 -22.28 22.24 1.28
N GLN A 17 -22.03 23.40 0.69
CA GLN A 17 -22.99 24.06 -0.21
C GLN A 17 -23.21 23.30 -1.51
N LEU A 18 -22.15 22.71 -2.09
CA LEU A 18 -22.27 21.83 -3.26
C LEU A 18 -23.10 20.59 -2.93
N SER A 19 -22.82 19.95 -1.80
CA SER A 19 -23.57 18.77 -1.33
C SER A 19 -25.07 19.08 -1.15
N ARG A 20 -25.41 20.24 -0.56
CA ARG A 20 -26.82 20.67 -0.42
C ARG A 20 -27.53 20.85 -1.75
N ARG A 21 -26.79 21.13 -2.83
CA ARG A 21 -27.31 21.27 -4.20
C ARG A 21 -27.23 19.96 -5.00
N GLY A 22 -26.90 18.85 -4.36
CA GLY A 22 -26.78 17.55 -5.02
C GLY A 22 -25.53 17.39 -5.87
N ILE A 23 -24.55 18.32 -5.78
CA ILE A 23 -23.29 18.25 -6.51
C ILE A 23 -22.26 17.51 -5.64
N SER A 24 -21.78 16.37 -6.12
CA SER A 24 -20.75 15.59 -5.44
C SER A 24 -19.41 16.33 -5.42
N SER A 25 -18.69 16.27 -4.32
CA SER A 25 -17.35 16.82 -4.19
C SER A 25 -16.36 15.71 -3.83
N TYR A 26 -15.17 15.78 -4.41
CA TYR A 26 -14.06 14.86 -4.16
C TYR A 26 -12.88 15.64 -3.58
N ALA A 27 -12.54 15.36 -2.33
CA ALA A 27 -11.48 16.04 -1.59
C ALA A 27 -10.56 15.00 -0.91
N PRO A 28 -9.65 14.38 -1.65
CA PRO A 28 -8.91 13.20 -1.20
C PRO A 28 -7.99 13.45 0.01
N ARG A 29 -7.56 14.69 0.25
CA ARG A 29 -6.65 15.04 1.37
C ARG A 29 -7.24 16.01 2.38
N ALA A 30 -8.54 15.93 2.61
CA ALA A 30 -9.20 16.80 3.60
C ALA A 30 -8.74 16.55 5.04
N GLY A 31 -7.97 15.49 5.29
CA GLY A 31 -7.43 15.17 6.62
C GLY A 31 -8.49 14.72 7.63
N LYS A 32 -9.60 14.18 7.14
CA LYS A 32 -10.74 13.75 7.97
C LYS A 32 -10.68 12.28 8.37
N PHE A 33 -9.53 11.62 8.19
CA PHE A 33 -9.40 10.19 8.48
C PHE A 33 -9.86 9.84 9.90
N PHE A 34 -9.36 10.58 10.89
CA PHE A 34 -9.73 10.38 12.30
C PHE A 34 -11.14 10.87 12.65
N GLU A 35 -11.82 11.59 11.76
CA GLU A 35 -13.22 11.98 11.92
C GLU A 35 -14.19 10.91 11.41
N ARG A 36 -13.70 9.97 10.61
CA ARG A 36 -14.52 8.90 10.02
C ARG A 36 -15.09 7.99 11.10
N LYS A 37 -16.36 7.68 10.96
CA LYS A 37 -17.14 6.91 11.93
C LYS A 37 -16.55 5.53 12.21
N GLU A 38 -16.19 4.79 11.15
CA GLU A 38 -15.58 3.47 11.23
C GLU A 38 -14.20 3.51 11.88
N VAL A 39 -13.43 4.57 11.66
CA VAL A 39 -12.12 4.80 12.27
C VAL A 39 -12.29 5.05 13.77
N LYS A 40 -13.22 5.92 14.15
CA LYS A 40 -13.54 6.21 15.55
C LYS A 40 -14.06 4.97 16.28
N TRP A 41 -14.90 4.17 15.62
CA TRP A 41 -15.38 2.91 16.20
C TRP A 41 -14.24 1.93 16.47
N LEU A 42 -13.33 1.75 15.49
CA LEU A 42 -12.23 0.81 15.66
C LEU A 42 -11.22 1.29 16.69
N ILE A 43 -10.78 2.54 16.64
CA ILE A 43 -9.87 3.11 17.64
C ILE A 43 -10.50 3.05 19.03
N GLY A 44 -11.77 3.46 19.18
CA GLY A 44 -12.46 3.42 20.47
C GLY A 44 -12.61 2.01 21.00
N ALA A 45 -12.98 1.03 20.15
CA ALA A 45 -13.09 -0.37 20.56
C ALA A 45 -11.74 -0.97 20.98
N LEU A 46 -10.65 -0.60 20.30
CA LEU A 46 -9.29 -1.00 20.69
C LEU A 46 -8.87 -0.41 22.03
N LEU A 47 -9.14 0.89 22.26
CA LEU A 47 -8.83 1.55 23.54
C LEU A 47 -9.60 0.92 24.71
N LEU A 48 -10.85 0.50 24.49
CA LEU A 48 -11.67 -0.16 25.51
C LEU A 48 -11.15 -1.55 25.96
N LEU A 49 -10.24 -2.16 25.19
CA LEU A 49 -9.55 -3.39 25.62
C LEU A 49 -8.57 -3.14 26.78
N PHE A 50 -8.07 -1.92 26.93
CA PHE A 50 -7.04 -1.56 27.90
C PHE A 50 -7.63 -0.64 28.97
N PRO A 51 -7.97 -1.16 30.17
CA PRO A 51 -8.71 -0.40 31.20
C PRO A 51 -7.94 0.83 31.72
N ASP A 52 -6.64 0.71 31.80
CA ASP A 52 -5.78 1.73 32.46
C ASP A 52 -5.09 2.64 31.43
N PHE A 53 -5.59 2.68 30.20
CA PHE A 53 -4.90 3.36 29.11
C PHE A 53 -4.85 4.89 29.31
N THR A 54 -5.93 5.48 29.82
CA THR A 54 -6.00 6.92 30.11
C THR A 54 -5.05 7.33 31.24
N ASP A 55 -4.83 6.44 32.20
CA ASP A 55 -3.91 6.68 33.32
C ASP A 55 -2.43 6.57 32.87
N ALA A 56 -2.17 5.82 31.80
CA ALA A 56 -0.84 5.65 31.23
C ALA A 56 -0.42 6.80 30.28
N MET A 57 -1.34 7.71 29.94
CA MET A 57 -1.08 8.84 29.03
C MET A 57 -0.35 10.02 29.70
N GLY A 58 0.03 9.91 31.00
CA GLY A 58 1.12 10.71 31.47
C GLY A 58 0.88 11.72 32.58
N ASN A 59 1.99 12.26 33.04
CA ASN A 59 2.10 13.37 33.97
C ASN A 59 1.57 14.69 33.36
N GLU A 60 1.18 15.66 34.18
CA GLU A 60 0.58 16.94 33.77
C GLU A 60 1.37 17.72 32.68
N ALA A 61 2.69 17.60 32.63
CA ALA A 61 3.52 18.24 31.60
C ALA A 61 3.40 17.56 30.22
N GLU A 62 3.29 16.23 30.18
CA GLU A 62 3.05 15.46 28.96
C GLU A 62 1.61 15.61 28.47
N MET A 63 0.65 15.84 29.38
CA MET A 63 -0.75 16.10 29.05
C MET A 63 -0.95 17.36 28.21
N GLN A 64 -0.11 18.39 28.36
CA GLN A 64 -0.26 19.62 27.61
C GLN A 64 0.16 19.44 26.13
N GLU A 65 1.18 18.64 25.86
CA GLU A 65 1.58 18.26 24.50
C GLU A 65 0.64 17.23 23.86
N THR A 66 -0.02 16.40 24.67
CA THR A 66 -0.89 15.31 24.20
C THR A 66 -2.36 15.66 24.20
N LYS A 67 -2.75 16.88 24.57
CA LYS A 67 -4.16 17.30 24.74
C LYS A 67 -5.04 16.98 23.52
N GLY A 68 -4.58 17.29 22.32
CA GLY A 68 -5.37 17.08 21.10
C GLY A 68 -5.68 15.61 20.81
N ILE A 69 -4.67 14.73 21.00
CA ILE A 69 -4.86 13.30 20.78
C ILE A 69 -5.72 12.67 21.90
N LEU A 70 -5.59 13.13 23.13
CA LEU A 70 -6.40 12.68 24.26
C LEU A 70 -7.88 13.02 24.04
N GLU A 71 -8.20 14.23 23.58
CA GLU A 71 -9.57 14.62 23.20
C GLU A 71 -10.14 13.70 22.10
N LEU A 72 -9.33 13.35 21.10
CA LEU A 72 -9.71 12.36 20.08
C LEU A 72 -10.03 10.99 20.71
N TYR A 73 -9.17 10.49 21.61
CA TYR A 73 -9.36 9.17 22.23
C TYR A 73 -10.61 9.11 23.10
N LEU A 74 -10.85 10.14 23.90
CA LEU A 74 -12.07 10.24 24.71
C LEU A 74 -13.32 10.28 23.81
N ALA A 75 -13.28 11.04 22.72
CA ALA A 75 -14.35 11.06 21.73
C ALA A 75 -14.54 9.68 21.05
N CYS A 76 -13.46 8.98 20.68
CA CYS A 76 -13.53 7.65 20.09
C CYS A 76 -14.13 6.63 21.07
N MET A 77 -13.70 6.63 22.34
CA MET A 77 -14.25 5.74 23.37
C MET A 77 -15.74 6.04 23.65
N GLY A 78 -16.12 7.33 23.71
CA GLY A 78 -17.52 7.72 23.87
C GLY A 78 -18.40 7.20 22.71
N ILE A 79 -17.94 7.38 21.47
CA ILE A 79 -18.63 6.91 20.26
C ILE A 79 -18.68 5.38 20.21
N ALA A 80 -17.60 4.69 20.61
CA ALA A 80 -17.56 3.24 20.68
C ALA A 80 -18.53 2.70 21.75
N ASN A 81 -18.58 3.31 22.94
CA ASN A 81 -19.54 2.94 23.97
C ASN A 81 -20.99 3.12 23.51
N MET A 82 -21.32 4.22 22.85
CA MET A 82 -22.66 4.41 22.26
C MET A 82 -22.98 3.36 21.18
N MET A 83 -22.02 2.98 20.39
CA MET A 83 -22.14 1.92 19.40
C MET A 83 -22.38 0.58 20.08
N LEU A 84 -21.56 0.22 21.08
CA LEU A 84 -21.64 -1.05 21.82
C LEU A 84 -22.90 -1.18 22.69
N ALA A 85 -23.56 -0.07 23.01
CA ALA A 85 -24.83 -0.09 23.74
C ALA A 85 -26.02 -0.60 22.90
N ARG A 86 -25.85 -0.71 21.59
CA ARG A 86 -26.91 -1.20 20.69
C ARG A 86 -27.02 -2.72 20.78
N PRO A 87 -28.25 -3.27 20.78
CA PRO A 87 -28.47 -4.72 20.90
C PRO A 87 -27.78 -5.56 19.82
N GLU A 88 -27.72 -5.04 18.59
CA GLU A 88 -27.08 -5.69 17.44
C GLU A 88 -25.55 -5.85 17.60
N HIS A 89 -24.92 -5.05 18.46
CA HIS A 89 -23.47 -5.09 18.69
C HIS A 89 -23.08 -5.83 19.99
N LYS A 90 -24.05 -6.51 20.64
CA LYS A 90 -23.81 -7.23 21.89
C LYS A 90 -22.67 -8.24 21.80
N ALA A 91 -22.57 -8.98 20.69
CA ALA A 91 -21.50 -9.97 20.50
C ALA A 91 -20.09 -9.35 20.52
N LEU A 92 -19.91 -8.17 19.92
CA LEU A 92 -18.67 -7.41 19.99
C LEU A 92 -18.38 -6.93 21.42
N LYS A 93 -19.41 -6.39 22.10
CA LYS A 93 -19.28 -5.96 23.50
C LYS A 93 -18.84 -7.10 24.41
N ASP A 94 -19.52 -8.26 24.34
CA ASP A 94 -19.19 -9.43 25.15
C ASP A 94 -17.77 -9.94 24.85
N TRP A 95 -17.31 -9.81 23.60
CA TRP A 95 -15.94 -10.15 23.21
C TRP A 95 -14.93 -9.16 23.80
N ILE A 96 -15.19 -7.84 23.72
CA ILE A 96 -14.34 -6.79 24.30
C ILE A 96 -14.22 -6.99 25.81
N ASP A 97 -15.33 -7.22 26.52
CA ASP A 97 -15.35 -7.41 27.97
C ASP A 97 -14.51 -8.64 28.39
N ARG A 98 -14.60 -9.75 27.65
CA ARG A 98 -13.73 -10.93 27.86
C ARG A 98 -12.25 -10.64 27.62
N MET A 99 -11.91 -9.97 26.53
CA MET A 99 -10.51 -9.64 26.21
C MET A 99 -9.92 -8.65 27.22
N LYS A 100 -10.70 -7.64 27.61
CA LYS A 100 -10.34 -6.71 28.67
C LYS A 100 -10.03 -7.43 29.99
N SER A 101 -10.91 -8.36 30.40
CA SER A 101 -10.71 -9.16 31.61
C SER A 101 -9.46 -10.02 31.52
N PHE A 102 -9.20 -10.65 30.37
CA PHE A 102 -8.00 -11.45 30.13
C PHE A 102 -6.72 -10.56 30.24
N ILE A 103 -6.67 -9.45 29.52
CA ILE A 103 -5.53 -8.53 29.52
C ILE A 103 -5.25 -7.97 30.92
N SER A 104 -6.31 -7.66 31.68
CA SER A 104 -6.19 -7.16 33.04
C SER A 104 -5.65 -8.21 34.02
N TYR A 105 -6.01 -9.47 33.84
CA TYR A 105 -5.59 -10.56 34.70
C TYR A 105 -4.18 -11.07 34.35
N GLU A 106 -3.96 -11.46 33.10
CA GLU A 106 -2.68 -12.05 32.63
C GLU A 106 -1.56 -11.02 32.45
N LYS A 107 -1.91 -9.73 32.29
CA LYS A 107 -0.96 -8.64 31.94
C LYS A 107 -0.21 -8.86 30.63
N GLU A 108 -0.79 -9.66 29.74
CA GLU A 108 -0.26 -10.03 28.44
C GLU A 108 -1.32 -9.87 27.35
N LEU A 109 -0.89 -9.79 26.09
CA LEU A 109 -1.79 -9.82 24.96
C LEU A 109 -2.15 -11.27 24.60
N PRO A 110 -3.44 -11.59 24.35
CA PRO A 110 -3.84 -12.95 23.97
C PRO A 110 -3.38 -13.33 22.54
N SER A 111 -2.93 -12.36 21.77
CA SER A 111 -2.38 -12.50 20.40
C SER A 111 -1.79 -11.15 19.98
N SER A 112 -1.13 -11.09 18.80
CA SER A 112 -0.60 -9.82 18.29
C SER A 112 -1.70 -8.74 18.18
N PHE A 113 -1.31 -7.49 18.35
CA PHE A 113 -2.23 -6.35 18.31
C PHE A 113 -3.02 -6.30 17.00
N LEU A 114 -2.36 -6.54 15.87
CA LEU A 114 -3.01 -6.63 14.57
C LEU A 114 -4.03 -7.78 14.50
N HIS A 115 -3.74 -8.91 15.13
CA HIS A 115 -4.67 -10.04 15.16
C HIS A 115 -5.94 -9.74 15.97
N LEU A 116 -5.84 -8.94 17.04
CA LEU A 116 -7.02 -8.47 17.78
C LEU A 116 -7.97 -7.66 16.88
N VAL A 117 -7.43 -6.81 16.01
CA VAL A 117 -8.23 -6.07 15.01
C VAL A 117 -8.98 -7.03 14.08
N TYR A 118 -8.29 -8.05 13.55
CA TYR A 118 -8.94 -9.06 12.70
C TYR A 118 -10.02 -9.87 13.42
N GLN A 119 -9.86 -10.09 14.72
CA GLN A 119 -10.92 -10.72 15.51
C GLN A 119 -12.18 -9.84 15.62
N MET A 120 -12.01 -8.50 15.78
CA MET A 120 -13.13 -7.55 15.82
C MET A 120 -13.91 -7.53 14.50
N PHE A 121 -13.25 -7.74 13.36
CA PHE A 121 -13.90 -7.75 12.06
C PHE A 121 -14.94 -8.86 11.85
N ALA A 122 -14.96 -9.85 12.73
CA ALA A 122 -16.00 -10.89 12.74
C ALA A 122 -17.35 -10.42 13.31
N PHE A 123 -17.41 -9.26 13.94
CA PHE A 123 -18.59 -8.75 14.63
C PHE A 123 -19.16 -7.50 13.96
N GLU A 124 -20.49 -7.30 14.10
CA GLU A 124 -21.09 -6.02 13.76
C GLU A 124 -20.58 -4.90 14.70
N PRO A 125 -20.35 -3.69 14.18
CA PRO A 125 -20.71 -3.21 12.85
C PRO A 125 -19.64 -3.47 11.77
N PHE A 126 -18.45 -3.93 12.13
CA PHE A 126 -17.32 -4.08 11.20
C PHE A 126 -17.61 -5.11 10.11
N SER A 127 -18.24 -6.20 10.50
CA SER A 127 -18.60 -7.25 9.55
C SER A 127 -19.54 -6.75 8.45
N GLY A 128 -20.53 -5.93 8.79
CA GLY A 128 -21.43 -5.33 7.81
C GLY A 128 -20.73 -4.34 6.86
N LEU A 129 -19.73 -3.58 7.37
CA LEU A 129 -18.91 -2.71 6.52
C LEU A 129 -18.10 -3.54 5.51
N LEU A 130 -17.55 -4.66 5.93
CA LEU A 130 -16.82 -5.59 5.07
C LEU A 130 -17.75 -6.30 4.07
N ASP A 131 -18.97 -6.65 4.45
CA ASP A 131 -19.98 -7.19 3.53
C ASP A 131 -20.35 -6.17 2.43
N GLY A 132 -20.42 -4.90 2.78
CA GLY A 132 -20.57 -3.82 1.80
C GLY A 132 -19.41 -3.80 0.79
N ALA A 133 -18.19 -4.01 1.27
CA ALA A 133 -16.98 -4.04 0.45
C ALA A 133 -16.93 -5.23 -0.54
N VAL A 134 -17.53 -6.35 -0.19
CA VAL A 134 -17.67 -7.51 -1.10
C VAL A 134 -18.64 -7.21 -2.24
N LYS A 135 -19.72 -6.49 -1.94
CA LYS A 135 -20.77 -6.15 -2.92
C LYS A 135 -20.36 -5.02 -3.89
N GLY A 136 -19.45 -4.17 -3.47
CA GLY A 136 -19.04 -3.01 -4.24
C GLY A 136 -17.76 -2.39 -3.70
N GLU A 137 -17.51 -1.14 -4.07
CA GLU A 137 -16.40 -0.39 -3.51
C GLU A 137 -16.81 0.26 -2.19
N SER A 138 -15.94 0.19 -1.19
CA SER A 138 -16.19 0.72 0.15
C SER A 138 -15.01 1.57 0.61
N SER A 139 -15.28 2.84 0.87
CA SER A 139 -14.34 3.74 1.52
C SER A 139 -14.07 3.33 2.96
N GLU A 140 -15.08 2.79 3.64
CA GLU A 140 -15.00 2.30 5.01
C GLU A 140 -14.00 1.15 5.14
N ALA A 141 -14.07 0.16 4.25
CA ALA A 141 -13.11 -0.94 4.22
C ALA A 141 -11.68 -0.46 3.95
N ARG A 142 -11.52 0.58 3.11
CA ARG A 142 -10.22 1.19 2.85
C ARG A 142 -9.67 1.91 4.08
N ASN A 143 -10.51 2.64 4.81
CA ASN A 143 -10.13 3.30 6.04
C ASN A 143 -9.75 2.28 7.14
N LEU A 144 -10.51 1.20 7.29
CA LEU A 144 -10.15 0.11 8.21
C LEU A 144 -8.81 -0.54 7.80
N SER A 145 -8.58 -0.75 6.52
CA SER A 145 -7.30 -1.29 6.05
C SER A 145 -6.13 -0.34 6.32
N ALA A 146 -6.35 0.98 6.27
CA ALA A 146 -5.31 1.96 6.61
C ALA A 146 -4.87 1.83 8.07
N ILE A 147 -5.80 1.59 9.01
CA ILE A 147 -5.43 1.33 10.41
C ILE A 147 -4.60 0.05 10.55
N THR A 148 -4.97 -1.03 9.85
CA THR A 148 -4.16 -2.26 9.90
C THR A 148 -2.74 -2.04 9.40
N ARG A 149 -2.54 -1.21 8.36
CA ARG A 149 -1.21 -0.85 7.88
C ARG A 149 -0.45 0.05 8.85
N LEU A 150 -1.13 0.96 9.56
CA LEU A 150 -0.48 1.77 10.60
C LEU A 150 0.01 0.89 11.74
N ILE A 151 -0.78 -0.09 12.17
CA ILE A 151 -0.38 -1.05 13.22
C ILE A 151 0.80 -1.89 12.74
N GLN A 152 0.75 -2.44 11.52
CA GLN A 152 1.86 -3.21 10.95
C GLN A 152 3.15 -2.37 10.88
N ARG A 153 3.05 -1.13 10.39
CA ARG A 153 4.21 -0.22 10.29
C ARG A 153 4.76 0.19 11.65
N PHE A 154 3.92 0.24 12.67
CA PHE A 154 4.39 0.53 14.03
C PHE A 154 5.40 -0.52 14.51
N GLY A 155 5.20 -1.79 14.17
CA GLY A 155 6.19 -2.83 14.45
C GLY A 155 7.61 -2.47 13.99
N LEU A 156 7.75 -1.60 12.94
CA LEU A 156 9.03 -1.07 12.44
C LEU A 156 9.80 -0.21 13.46
N PHE A 157 9.12 0.36 14.42
CA PHE A 157 9.70 1.28 15.41
C PHE A 157 9.96 0.63 16.77
N LEU A 158 9.60 -0.67 16.91
CA LEU A 158 9.88 -1.40 18.15
C LEU A 158 11.36 -1.80 18.20
N PRO A 159 12.03 -1.67 19.36
CA PRO A 159 13.43 -2.06 19.50
C PRO A 159 13.65 -3.56 19.26
N GLU A 160 14.81 -3.93 18.70
CA GLU A 160 15.23 -5.31 18.41
C GLU A 160 15.24 -6.27 19.63
N ASN A 161 15.19 -5.73 20.83
CA ASN A 161 15.28 -6.49 22.10
C ASN A 161 13.99 -7.22 22.50
N HIS A 162 12.89 -7.06 21.74
CA HIS A 162 11.68 -7.85 21.96
C HIS A 162 11.89 -9.22 21.29
N GLY A 163 12.44 -10.16 22.06
CA GLY A 163 12.67 -11.53 21.60
C GLY A 163 11.43 -12.13 20.95
N HIS A 164 11.57 -12.55 19.68
CA HIS A 164 10.63 -13.38 18.96
C HIS A 164 9.14 -12.98 18.95
N GLY A 165 8.81 -11.72 18.60
CA GLY A 165 7.48 -11.43 18.03
C GLY A 165 6.31 -11.36 19.01
N GLU A 166 6.54 -11.26 20.31
CA GLU A 166 5.49 -11.05 21.31
C GLU A 166 5.39 -9.56 21.63
N GLU A 167 4.43 -8.89 20.97
CA GLU A 167 4.06 -7.51 21.32
C GLU A 167 3.53 -7.47 22.75
N THR A 168 3.95 -6.47 23.52
CA THR A 168 3.53 -6.26 24.90
C THR A 168 2.43 -5.20 25.00
N ILE A 169 1.79 -5.10 26.17
CA ILE A 169 0.85 -4.01 26.46
C ILE A 169 1.55 -2.64 26.37
N ALA A 170 2.82 -2.56 26.80
CA ALA A 170 3.61 -1.33 26.70
C ALA A 170 3.81 -0.90 25.23
N ASP A 171 3.97 -1.83 24.31
CA ASP A 171 4.07 -1.52 22.88
C ASP A 171 2.76 -0.94 22.34
N VAL A 172 1.62 -1.48 22.74
CA VAL A 172 0.32 -0.92 22.38
C VAL A 172 0.12 0.47 22.97
N GLN A 173 0.57 0.71 24.21
CA GLN A 173 0.57 2.04 24.80
C GLN A 173 1.45 3.01 24.00
N LEU A 174 2.64 2.57 23.57
CA LEU A 174 3.54 3.35 22.73
C LEU A 174 2.92 3.66 21.36
N PHE A 175 2.21 2.70 20.76
CA PHE A 175 1.46 2.92 19.53
C PHE A 175 0.49 4.09 19.64
N PHE A 176 -0.32 4.11 20.69
CA PHE A 176 -1.32 5.17 20.86
C PHE A 176 -0.69 6.48 21.35
N SER A 177 0.20 6.45 22.36
CA SER A 177 0.74 7.66 22.98
C SER A 177 1.71 8.43 22.08
N ARG A 178 2.47 7.74 21.21
CA ARG A 178 3.48 8.36 20.36
C ARG A 178 3.20 8.18 18.86
N TYR A 179 3.07 6.93 18.41
CA TYR A 179 3.03 6.67 16.97
C TYR A 179 1.76 7.20 16.30
N LEU A 180 0.60 6.87 16.82
CA LEU A 180 -0.68 7.33 16.26
C LEU A 180 -0.86 8.85 16.41
N ARG A 181 -0.28 9.45 17.48
CA ARG A 181 -0.21 10.89 17.67
C ARG A 181 0.51 11.59 16.52
N LEU A 182 1.67 11.09 16.09
CA LEU A 182 2.40 11.67 14.94
C LEU A 182 1.54 11.70 13.68
N TRP A 183 0.78 10.65 13.43
CA TRP A 183 -0.13 10.59 12.28
C TRP A 183 -1.34 11.50 12.44
N PHE A 184 -1.84 11.68 13.65
CA PHE A 184 -2.94 12.60 13.94
C PHE A 184 -2.51 14.07 13.75
N GLU A 185 -1.38 14.46 14.28
CA GLU A 185 -0.85 15.83 14.21
C GLU A 185 -0.41 16.21 12.79
N ASN A 186 0.25 15.30 12.08
CA ASN A 186 0.76 15.54 10.73
C ASN A 186 -0.25 15.19 9.62
N GLY A 187 -1.36 14.58 9.97
CA GLY A 187 -2.42 14.16 9.09
C GLY A 187 -2.14 12.82 8.41
N VAL A 188 -2.93 11.80 8.78
CA VAL A 188 -3.15 10.65 7.89
C VAL A 188 -4.08 11.15 6.82
N ASN A 189 -3.63 11.07 5.59
CA ASN A 189 -4.53 11.32 4.48
C ASN A 189 -5.59 10.20 4.45
N GLU A 190 -6.82 10.56 4.16
CA GLU A 190 -7.84 9.60 3.78
C GLU A 190 -7.24 8.70 2.70
N TYR A 191 -7.64 7.43 2.69
CA TYR A 191 -7.11 6.51 1.69
C TYR A 191 -7.25 7.13 0.30
N GLU A 192 -6.11 7.47 -0.29
CA GLU A 192 -6.01 7.83 -1.69
C GLU A 192 -5.70 6.57 -2.47
N ASP A 193 -6.60 6.20 -3.36
CA ASP A 193 -6.25 5.33 -4.45
C ASP A 193 -5.47 6.17 -5.45
N GLU A 194 -4.16 6.03 -5.46
CA GLU A 194 -3.29 6.73 -6.42
C GLU A 194 -3.68 6.43 -7.87
N GLU A 195 -4.41 5.35 -8.10
CA GLU A 195 -4.93 4.92 -9.40
C GLU A 195 -6.33 5.53 -9.70
N ARG A 196 -6.93 6.28 -8.76
CA ARG A 196 -8.28 6.83 -8.95
C ARG A 196 -8.27 8.31 -9.23
N TYR A 197 -8.83 8.64 -10.38
CA TYR A 197 -9.29 9.99 -10.67
C TYR A 197 -10.57 10.30 -9.87
N ALA A 198 -10.85 11.60 -9.69
CA ALA A 198 -12.11 12.02 -9.12
C ALA A 198 -13.30 11.32 -9.79
N PRO A 199 -14.31 10.87 -9.03
CA PRO A 199 -15.50 10.27 -9.60
C PRO A 199 -16.13 11.19 -10.65
N SER A 200 -16.58 10.63 -11.75
CA SER A 200 -17.28 11.39 -12.80
C SER A 200 -18.48 12.14 -12.21
N GLY A 201 -18.64 13.40 -12.56
CA GLY A 201 -19.69 14.26 -12.01
C GLY A 201 -19.38 14.89 -10.65
N SER A 202 -18.17 14.69 -10.12
CA SER A 202 -17.73 15.32 -8.87
C SER A 202 -16.82 16.51 -9.12
N VAL A 203 -16.93 17.52 -8.26
CA VAL A 203 -15.99 18.66 -8.22
C VAL A 203 -14.79 18.29 -7.37
N SER A 204 -13.60 18.27 -7.96
CA SER A 204 -12.36 18.00 -7.26
C SER A 204 -11.89 19.19 -6.43
N PHE A 205 -11.64 18.99 -5.15
CA PHE A 205 -10.99 19.93 -4.25
C PHE A 205 -9.55 19.43 -3.98
N LEU A 206 -8.58 20.15 -4.50
CA LEU A 206 -7.16 19.82 -4.36
C LEU A 206 -6.41 21.02 -3.78
N ASN A 207 -5.32 20.75 -3.08
CA ASN A 207 -4.37 21.82 -2.83
C ASN A 207 -3.55 22.08 -4.10
N ILE A 208 -2.99 23.28 -4.21
CA ILE A 208 -2.27 23.71 -5.41
C ILE A 208 -1.10 22.77 -5.73
N HIS A 209 -0.41 22.26 -4.71
CA HIS A 209 0.72 21.32 -4.91
C HIS A 209 0.28 19.98 -5.51
N GLN A 210 -0.91 19.49 -5.12
CA GLN A 210 -1.49 18.25 -5.64
C GLN A 210 -1.89 18.34 -7.12
N SER A 211 -2.17 19.55 -7.59
CA SER A 211 -2.54 19.78 -8.99
C SER A 211 -1.34 19.80 -9.94
N LYS A 212 -0.11 19.72 -9.42
CA LYS A 212 1.10 19.75 -10.26
C LYS A 212 1.10 18.57 -11.23
N GLY A 213 1.19 18.86 -12.53
CA GLY A 213 1.16 17.86 -13.59
C GLY A 213 -0.24 17.44 -14.06
N LEU A 214 -1.31 17.96 -13.41
CA LEU A 214 -2.69 17.73 -13.83
C LEU A 214 -3.21 18.95 -14.59
N GLU A 215 -4.18 18.75 -15.47
CA GLU A 215 -4.89 19.79 -16.21
C GLU A 215 -6.40 19.57 -16.12
N TYR A 216 -7.17 20.63 -16.12
CA TYR A 216 -8.62 20.60 -15.98
C TYR A 216 -9.28 21.58 -16.93
N PRO A 217 -10.41 21.21 -17.58
CA PRO A 217 -11.14 22.14 -18.43
C PRO A 217 -11.52 23.44 -17.71
N VAL A 218 -11.95 23.33 -16.46
CA VAL A 218 -12.31 24.47 -15.63
C VAL A 218 -11.59 24.41 -14.30
N VAL A 219 -10.89 25.48 -13.94
CA VAL A 219 -10.23 25.63 -12.65
C VAL A 219 -10.82 26.83 -11.90
N ILE A 220 -11.20 26.60 -10.64
CA ILE A 220 -11.65 27.65 -9.74
C ILE A 220 -10.64 27.79 -8.62
N VAL A 221 -10.10 28.99 -8.43
CA VAL A 221 -9.14 29.32 -7.37
C VAL A 221 -9.84 30.25 -6.36
N PRO A 222 -10.27 29.72 -5.19
CA PRO A 222 -11.06 30.47 -4.21
C PRO A 222 -10.23 31.14 -3.09
N SER A 223 -8.89 31.15 -3.18
CA SER A 223 -7.99 31.59 -2.10
C SER A 223 -7.17 32.82 -2.52
N LEU A 224 -7.86 33.88 -2.95
CA LEU A 224 -7.23 35.15 -3.34
C LEU A 224 -6.96 36.09 -2.15
N GLU A 225 -7.34 35.69 -0.96
CA GLU A 225 -7.02 36.38 0.31
C GLU A 225 -5.58 36.10 0.78
N ASP A 226 -4.91 35.10 0.22
CA ASP A 226 -3.54 34.75 0.58
C ASP A 226 -2.55 35.86 0.21
N SER A 227 -1.56 36.05 1.06
CA SER A 227 -0.46 37.00 0.84
C SER A 227 0.91 36.33 1.02
N PRO A 228 1.98 36.86 0.42
CA PRO A 228 3.33 36.34 0.61
C PRO A 228 3.74 36.39 2.10
N ARG A 229 4.06 35.23 2.67
CA ARG A 229 4.44 35.10 4.09
C ARG A 229 5.81 34.44 4.21
N TRP A 230 6.60 34.90 5.18
CA TRP A 230 7.82 34.21 5.57
C TRP A 230 7.49 32.91 6.29
N GLN A 231 8.14 31.84 5.89
CA GLN A 231 8.19 30.63 6.70
C GLN A 231 9.43 30.71 7.57
N ALA A 232 9.26 30.82 8.89
CA ALA A 232 10.36 31.03 9.83
C ALA A 232 11.47 29.96 9.73
N GLU A 233 11.09 28.73 9.41
CA GLU A 233 12.01 27.60 9.28
C GLU A 233 12.87 27.68 8.00
N SER A 234 12.33 28.18 6.89
CA SER A 234 13.08 28.25 5.64
C SER A 234 14.24 29.25 5.71
N GLY A 235 14.09 30.33 6.46
CA GLY A 235 15.17 31.30 6.67
C GLY A 235 16.37 30.74 7.46
N LEU A 236 16.10 29.87 8.45
CA LEU A 236 17.16 29.22 9.23
C LEU A 236 17.90 28.16 8.38
N ILE A 237 17.15 27.31 7.68
CA ILE A 237 17.71 26.27 6.79
C ILE A 237 18.56 26.91 5.70
N THR A 238 18.07 27.98 5.07
CA THR A 238 18.81 28.70 4.02
C THR A 238 20.13 29.25 4.56
N ARG A 239 20.14 29.89 5.73
CA ARG A 239 21.38 30.38 6.36
C ARG A 239 22.36 29.26 6.68
N VAL A 240 21.88 28.12 7.19
CA VAL A 240 22.73 26.97 7.47
C VAL A 240 23.35 26.42 6.19
N VAL A 241 22.54 26.27 5.12
CA VAL A 241 23.02 25.80 3.80
C VAL A 241 24.01 26.78 3.18
N GLU A 242 23.77 28.09 3.23
CA GLU A 242 24.71 29.11 2.77
C GLU A 242 26.04 29.04 3.49
N THR A 243 26.00 28.91 4.83
CA THR A 243 27.19 28.82 5.66
C THR A 243 27.96 27.53 5.39
N ALA A 244 27.26 26.41 5.27
CA ALA A 244 27.88 25.10 5.05
C ALA A 244 28.38 24.88 3.61
N ALA A 245 27.63 25.36 2.61
CA ALA A 245 27.96 25.14 1.20
C ALA A 245 28.84 26.24 0.58
N GLY A 246 29.02 27.37 1.25
CA GLY A 246 29.79 28.54 0.76
C GLY A 246 29.21 29.14 -0.54
N ARG A 247 27.94 28.87 -0.85
CA ARG A 247 27.26 29.34 -2.06
C ARG A 247 26.17 30.34 -1.70
N LYS A 248 26.09 31.43 -2.44
CA LYS A 248 24.94 32.34 -2.36
C LYS A 248 23.71 31.66 -2.99
N PRO A 249 22.51 31.86 -2.44
CA PRO A 249 21.29 31.38 -3.05
C PRO A 249 21.09 32.01 -4.43
N CYS A 250 20.46 31.27 -5.34
CA CYS A 250 20.16 31.76 -6.69
C CYS A 250 19.18 32.94 -6.69
N GLU A 251 18.43 33.10 -5.62
CA GLU A 251 17.39 34.13 -5.44
C GLU A 251 17.71 35.01 -4.23
N PRO A 252 17.42 36.34 -4.29
CA PRO A 252 17.56 37.20 -3.16
C PRO A 252 16.69 36.72 -2.00
N MET A 253 17.27 36.47 -0.82
CA MET A 253 16.57 35.94 0.34
C MET A 253 15.33 36.75 0.70
N ASN A 254 15.44 38.08 0.63
CA ASN A 254 14.34 38.97 0.99
C ASN A 254 13.11 38.83 0.08
N ASP A 255 13.29 38.32 -1.14
CA ASP A 255 12.24 38.21 -2.15
C ASP A 255 11.70 36.77 -2.31
N THR A 256 12.35 35.78 -1.68
CA THR A 256 11.98 34.35 -1.78
C THR A 256 10.51 34.12 -1.46
N LYS A 257 9.92 34.83 -0.46
CA LYS A 257 8.49 34.73 -0.12
C LYS A 257 7.56 35.12 -1.29
N TYR A 258 7.97 36.10 -2.12
CA TYR A 258 7.21 36.50 -3.29
C TYR A 258 7.37 35.50 -4.43
N PHE A 259 8.59 34.98 -4.66
CA PHE A 259 8.83 33.99 -5.67
C PHE A 259 8.08 32.68 -5.38
N ASP A 260 8.11 32.19 -4.15
CA ASP A 260 7.39 30.98 -3.76
C ASP A 260 5.87 31.17 -3.85
N PHE A 261 5.39 32.36 -3.46
CA PHE A 261 3.98 32.71 -3.59
C PHE A 261 3.55 32.68 -5.06
N TRP A 262 4.29 33.34 -5.95
CA TRP A 262 3.96 33.41 -7.37
C TRP A 262 4.12 32.07 -8.07
N ARG A 263 5.12 31.25 -7.74
CA ARG A 263 5.25 29.88 -8.25
C ARG A 263 4.04 29.03 -7.89
N LYS A 264 3.57 29.16 -6.65
CA LYS A 264 2.36 28.47 -6.19
C LYS A 264 1.16 28.86 -7.03
N TYR A 265 0.88 30.15 -7.17
CA TYR A 265 -0.28 30.62 -7.94
C TYR A 265 -0.13 30.44 -9.43
N TYR A 266 1.08 30.58 -10.00
CA TYR A 266 1.34 30.19 -11.37
C TYR A 266 0.97 28.72 -11.61
N THR A 267 1.35 27.83 -10.69
CA THR A 267 0.96 26.43 -10.78
C THR A 267 -0.57 26.29 -10.80
N ALA A 268 -1.30 26.98 -9.93
CA ALA A 268 -2.75 26.91 -9.91
C ALA A 268 -3.41 27.43 -11.20
N PHE A 269 -2.97 28.57 -11.69
CA PHE A 269 -3.57 29.24 -12.85
C PHE A 269 -3.29 28.48 -14.15
N SER A 270 -2.09 27.90 -14.27
CA SER A 270 -1.70 27.11 -15.44
C SER A 270 -2.35 25.73 -15.53
N ARG A 271 -3.23 25.36 -14.58
CA ARG A 271 -3.98 24.10 -14.63
C ARG A 271 -5.25 24.18 -15.46
N ALA A 272 -5.71 25.38 -15.80
CA ALA A 272 -6.93 25.58 -16.58
C ALA A 272 -6.64 25.43 -18.08
N GLU A 273 -7.36 24.51 -18.74
CA GLU A 273 -7.31 24.35 -20.20
C GLU A 273 -8.20 25.37 -20.91
N THR A 274 -9.41 25.65 -20.37
CA THR A 274 -10.44 26.44 -21.06
C THR A 274 -10.89 27.65 -20.23
N LEU A 275 -11.16 27.46 -18.94
CA LEU A 275 -11.68 28.51 -18.08
C LEU A 275 -10.98 28.54 -16.72
N LEU A 276 -10.45 29.71 -16.39
CA LEU A 276 -9.94 30.01 -15.04
C LEU A 276 -10.93 30.97 -14.34
N VAL A 277 -11.44 30.53 -13.19
CA VAL A 277 -12.32 31.36 -12.34
C VAL A 277 -11.56 31.74 -11.08
N LEU A 278 -11.43 33.02 -10.84
CA LEU A 278 -10.83 33.57 -9.63
C LEU A 278 -11.98 34.01 -8.70
N ALA A 279 -11.98 33.50 -7.48
CA ALA A 279 -13.04 33.76 -6.51
C ALA A 279 -12.45 34.21 -5.17
N SER A 280 -13.16 35.06 -4.48
CA SER A 280 -12.84 35.51 -3.12
C SER A 280 -14.10 35.51 -2.26
N PRO A 281 -14.01 35.23 -0.96
CA PRO A 281 -15.12 35.40 -0.04
C PRO A 281 -15.61 36.85 -0.01
N LEU A 282 -16.93 37.04 0.03
CA LEU A 282 -17.52 38.37 0.25
C LEU A 282 -17.36 38.73 1.74
N GLY A 283 -16.85 39.92 2.03
CA GLY A 283 -16.77 40.48 3.39
C GLY A 283 -15.38 40.97 3.81
N LYS A 284 -15.04 40.83 5.11
CA LYS A 284 -13.83 41.41 5.70
C LYS A 284 -12.51 40.82 5.17
N ASN A 285 -12.54 39.67 4.58
CA ASN A 285 -11.37 39.06 3.92
C ASN A 285 -11.38 39.45 2.44
N GLU A 286 -11.09 40.66 2.17
CA GLU A 286 -10.97 41.20 0.81
C GLU A 286 -9.79 40.52 0.08
N ILE A 287 -9.84 40.59 -1.26
CA ILE A 287 -8.76 40.17 -2.14
C ILE A 287 -7.43 40.78 -1.70
N SER A 288 -6.40 39.98 -1.57
CA SER A 288 -5.05 40.44 -1.24
C SER A 288 -4.59 41.52 -2.21
N GLU A 289 -3.87 42.52 -1.71
CA GLU A 289 -3.31 43.60 -2.51
C GLU A 289 -2.48 43.11 -3.69
N VAL A 290 -1.90 41.94 -3.57
CA VAL A 290 -1.08 41.29 -4.62
C VAL A 290 -1.91 40.93 -5.85
N PHE A 291 -3.17 40.55 -5.67
CA PHE A 291 -4.07 40.16 -6.77
C PHE A 291 -4.97 41.28 -7.26
N ARG A 292 -5.20 42.32 -6.46
CA ARG A 292 -6.11 43.40 -6.78
C ARG A 292 -5.88 44.01 -8.16
N PRO A 293 -4.64 44.38 -8.57
CA PRO A 293 -4.43 45.01 -9.87
C PRO A 293 -4.79 44.13 -11.07
N VAL A 294 -4.76 42.80 -10.89
CA VAL A 294 -5.14 41.85 -11.94
C VAL A 294 -6.64 41.63 -11.97
N ILE A 295 -7.27 41.49 -10.79
CA ILE A 295 -8.70 41.22 -10.67
C ILE A 295 -9.53 42.38 -11.20
N GLU A 296 -9.11 43.62 -10.93
CA GLU A 296 -9.81 44.84 -11.41
C GLU A 296 -9.85 44.94 -12.95
N GLN A 297 -9.00 44.19 -13.67
CA GLN A 297 -8.95 44.16 -15.14
C GLN A 297 -9.74 42.99 -15.72
N LEU A 298 -10.23 42.07 -14.89
CA LEU A 298 -10.96 40.90 -15.35
C LEU A 298 -12.47 41.16 -15.35
N PRO A 299 -13.25 40.54 -16.27
CA PRO A 299 -14.68 40.61 -16.24
C PRO A 299 -15.25 39.98 -14.98
N GLU A 300 -16.20 40.66 -14.36
CA GLU A 300 -16.94 40.07 -13.24
C GLU A 300 -17.90 38.98 -13.72
N TYR A 301 -18.05 37.95 -12.88
CA TYR A 301 -18.99 36.88 -13.14
C TYR A 301 -20.42 37.36 -12.96
N ASP A 302 -21.19 37.34 -14.04
CA ASP A 302 -22.63 37.56 -14.02
C ASP A 302 -23.36 36.22 -14.29
N ALA A 303 -24.10 35.75 -13.29
CA ALA A 303 -24.84 34.50 -13.39
C ALA A 303 -25.94 34.50 -14.45
N GLU A 304 -26.50 35.68 -14.77
CA GLU A 304 -27.59 35.84 -15.75
C GLU A 304 -27.04 35.98 -17.19
N ALA A 305 -25.89 36.64 -17.34
CA ALA A 305 -25.26 36.87 -18.63
C ALA A 305 -24.31 35.78 -19.09
N ALA A 306 -23.81 34.92 -18.20
CA ALA A 306 -22.81 33.94 -18.51
C ALA A 306 -23.39 32.70 -19.20
N ASP A 307 -23.13 32.55 -20.48
CA ASP A 307 -23.48 31.34 -21.24
C ASP A 307 -22.26 30.44 -21.39
N TYR A 308 -22.19 29.36 -20.57
CA TYR A 308 -21.13 28.35 -20.59
C TYR A 308 -21.41 27.19 -21.52
N ARG A 309 -22.53 27.15 -22.26
CA ARG A 309 -22.89 26.05 -23.18
C ARG A 309 -21.89 25.88 -24.31
N HIS A 310 -21.14 26.92 -24.64
CA HIS A 310 -20.06 26.89 -25.64
C HIS A 310 -18.73 26.30 -25.10
N LEU A 311 -18.58 26.10 -23.79
CA LEU A 311 -17.41 25.44 -23.23
C LEU A 311 -17.43 23.96 -23.62
N GLN A 312 -16.73 23.65 -24.72
CA GLN A 312 -16.53 22.27 -25.13
C GLN A 312 -15.51 21.61 -24.22
N CYS A 313 -15.97 21.08 -23.08
CA CYS A 313 -15.16 20.19 -22.28
C CYS A 313 -15.00 18.88 -23.07
N ARG A 314 -13.83 18.61 -23.61
CA ARG A 314 -13.56 17.29 -24.17
C ARG A 314 -13.71 16.26 -23.05
N PRO A 315 -14.60 15.26 -23.19
CA PRO A 315 -14.63 14.19 -22.21
C PRO A 315 -13.24 13.56 -22.23
N VAL A 316 -12.50 13.71 -21.14
CA VAL A 316 -11.25 12.97 -20.96
C VAL A 316 -11.65 11.50 -20.95
N GLY A 317 -11.37 10.81 -22.04
CA GLY A 317 -11.52 9.37 -22.06
C GLY A 317 -10.73 8.83 -20.86
N ARG A 318 -11.34 7.96 -20.07
CA ARG A 318 -10.58 7.24 -19.06
C ARG A 318 -9.42 6.57 -19.79
N ASN A 319 -8.21 7.12 -19.67
CA ASN A 319 -7.02 6.34 -19.89
C ASN A 319 -7.00 5.30 -18.76
N VAL A 320 -7.75 4.24 -18.95
CA VAL A 320 -7.74 3.09 -18.05
C VAL A 320 -6.37 2.47 -18.26
N CYS A 321 -5.43 2.79 -17.39
CA CYS A 321 -4.18 2.06 -17.35
C CYS A 321 -4.53 0.59 -17.17
N LYS A 322 -4.13 -0.24 -18.12
CA LYS A 322 -4.38 -1.68 -18.03
C LYS A 322 -3.71 -2.20 -16.76
N PRO A 323 -4.43 -2.90 -15.87
CA PRO A 323 -3.83 -3.46 -14.68
C PRO A 323 -2.77 -4.49 -15.06
N ARG A 324 -1.77 -4.63 -14.21
CA ARG A 324 -0.70 -5.62 -14.35
C ARG A 324 -1.04 -6.85 -13.54
N PHE A 325 -1.02 -8.01 -14.18
CA PHE A 325 -1.24 -9.30 -13.53
C PHE A 325 -0.03 -10.21 -13.69
N ALA A 326 0.54 -10.64 -12.56
CA ALA A 326 1.52 -11.72 -12.49
C ALA A 326 0.84 -12.99 -11.97
N PHE A 327 1.39 -14.16 -12.34
CA PHE A 327 0.79 -15.42 -11.95
C PHE A 327 0.74 -15.59 -10.42
N THR A 328 1.87 -15.46 -9.74
CA THR A 328 1.97 -15.76 -8.31
C THR A 328 1.22 -14.78 -7.41
N SER A 329 1.39 -13.49 -7.66
CA SER A 329 0.89 -12.44 -6.78
C SER A 329 -0.58 -12.08 -6.99
N GLN A 330 -1.13 -12.36 -8.17
CA GLN A 330 -2.52 -12.06 -8.49
C GLN A 330 -3.34 -13.31 -8.83
N ILE A 331 -2.96 -14.03 -9.90
CA ILE A 331 -3.79 -15.12 -10.41
C ILE A 331 -3.88 -16.27 -9.42
N ALA A 332 -2.75 -16.80 -8.97
CA ALA A 332 -2.73 -17.92 -8.05
C ALA A 332 -3.37 -17.57 -6.69
N LEU A 333 -3.21 -16.33 -6.21
CA LEU A 333 -3.85 -15.87 -4.99
C LEU A 333 -5.39 -15.81 -5.14
N TYR A 334 -5.87 -15.32 -6.29
CA TYR A 334 -7.30 -15.27 -6.58
C TYR A 334 -7.90 -16.67 -6.74
N GLU A 335 -7.20 -17.58 -7.41
CA GLU A 335 -7.63 -18.97 -7.57
C GLU A 335 -7.64 -19.71 -6.23
N GLU A 336 -6.68 -19.43 -5.35
CA GLU A 336 -6.67 -19.94 -3.98
C GLU A 336 -7.89 -19.43 -3.18
N CYS A 337 -8.14 -18.14 -3.20
CA CYS A 337 -9.31 -17.53 -2.55
C CYS A 337 -9.59 -16.12 -3.07
N PRO A 338 -10.72 -15.90 -3.80
CA PRO A 338 -11.11 -14.57 -4.26
C PRO A 338 -11.28 -13.54 -3.15
N MET A 339 -11.77 -13.95 -1.98
CA MET A 339 -11.89 -13.08 -0.80
C MET A 339 -10.53 -12.65 -0.25
N LYS A 340 -9.55 -13.59 -0.19
CA LYS A 340 -8.17 -13.27 0.23
C LYS A 340 -7.54 -12.26 -0.73
N TYR A 341 -7.78 -12.42 -2.03
CA TYR A 341 -7.36 -11.44 -3.03
C TYR A 341 -8.01 -10.07 -2.80
N LEU A 342 -9.33 -10.03 -2.57
CA LEU A 342 -10.07 -8.80 -2.27
C LEU A 342 -9.45 -8.04 -1.10
N TRP A 343 -9.20 -8.73 0.01
CA TRP A 343 -8.69 -8.09 1.22
C TRP A 343 -7.24 -7.61 1.05
N HIS A 344 -6.34 -8.47 0.59
CA HIS A 344 -4.91 -8.15 0.58
C HIS A 344 -4.45 -7.41 -0.69
N ARG A 345 -5.13 -7.56 -1.83
CA ARG A 345 -4.71 -6.88 -3.08
C ARG A 345 -5.57 -5.67 -3.42
N VAL A 346 -6.90 -5.76 -3.28
CA VAL A 346 -7.78 -4.65 -3.63
C VAL A 346 -7.86 -3.63 -2.49
N TYR A 347 -8.13 -4.09 -1.26
CA TYR A 347 -8.22 -3.20 -0.10
C TYR A 347 -6.89 -2.99 0.64
N ARG A 348 -5.87 -3.81 0.37
CA ARG A 348 -4.52 -3.72 0.94
C ARG A 348 -4.50 -3.80 2.47
N PHE A 349 -5.32 -4.67 3.05
CA PHE A 349 -5.22 -4.99 4.47
C PHE A 349 -3.85 -5.60 4.78
N ALA A 350 -3.24 -5.21 5.90
CA ALA A 350 -1.96 -5.71 6.34
C ALA A 350 -2.02 -7.20 6.71
N GLY A 351 -1.06 -8.00 6.31
CA GLY A 351 -0.98 -9.40 6.74
C GLY A 351 -0.28 -9.54 8.10
N THR A 352 -0.67 -10.54 8.87
CA THR A 352 0.00 -10.87 10.16
C THR A 352 1.26 -11.73 9.98
N GLN A 353 1.55 -12.21 8.77
CA GLN A 353 2.69 -13.09 8.47
C GLN A 353 3.73 -12.38 7.60
N GLY A 354 4.98 -12.28 8.09
CA GLY A 354 6.10 -11.63 7.39
C GLY A 354 7.35 -12.51 7.17
N SER A 355 7.77 -13.29 8.17
CA SER A 355 9.11 -13.90 8.19
C SER A 355 9.38 -15.01 7.14
N HIS A 356 8.37 -15.75 6.70
CA HIS A 356 8.56 -16.80 5.70
C HIS A 356 8.82 -16.27 4.29
N ALA A 357 8.18 -15.15 3.92
CA ALA A 357 8.40 -14.51 2.64
C ALA A 357 9.82 -13.94 2.55
N MET A 358 10.27 -13.26 3.60
CA MET A 358 11.60 -12.66 3.71
C MET A 358 12.72 -13.68 3.54
N TYR A 359 12.58 -14.89 4.14
CA TYR A 359 13.58 -15.95 3.96
C TYR A 359 13.73 -16.36 2.50
N GLY A 360 12.60 -16.53 1.81
CA GLY A 360 12.59 -16.85 0.37
C GLY A 360 13.25 -15.73 -0.45
N GLU A 361 12.88 -14.48 -0.21
CA GLU A 361 13.41 -13.32 -0.91
C GLU A 361 14.93 -13.17 -0.70
N LEU A 362 15.43 -13.37 0.53
CA LEU A 362 16.86 -13.36 0.84
C LEU A 362 17.67 -14.37 0.02
N VAL A 363 17.16 -15.59 -0.09
CA VAL A 363 17.83 -16.64 -0.86
C VAL A 363 17.81 -16.31 -2.35
N HIS A 364 16.66 -15.86 -2.88
CA HIS A 364 16.51 -15.45 -4.28
C HIS A 364 17.41 -14.28 -4.65
N GLU A 365 17.38 -13.16 -3.93
CA GLU A 365 18.21 -11.99 -4.20
C GLU A 365 19.72 -12.34 -4.16
N THR A 366 20.13 -13.20 -3.24
CA THR A 366 21.55 -13.58 -3.16
C THR A 366 21.96 -14.49 -4.33
N ILE A 367 21.09 -15.41 -4.77
CA ILE A 367 21.35 -16.23 -5.98
C ILE A 367 21.37 -15.34 -7.22
N GLU A 368 20.51 -14.32 -7.29
CA GLU A 368 20.51 -13.31 -8.34
C GLU A 368 21.87 -12.57 -8.42
N ASP A 369 22.41 -12.12 -7.28
CA ASP A 369 23.71 -11.44 -7.23
C ASP A 369 24.84 -12.31 -7.75
N ILE A 370 24.80 -13.61 -7.46
CA ILE A 370 25.75 -14.59 -8.03
C ILE A 370 25.63 -14.61 -9.55
N HIS A 371 24.41 -14.74 -10.09
CA HIS A 371 24.19 -14.78 -11.53
C HIS A 371 24.53 -13.45 -12.21
N ARG A 372 24.28 -12.32 -11.57
CA ARG A 372 24.70 -11.01 -12.08
C ARG A 372 26.23 -10.91 -12.17
N ALA A 373 26.96 -11.43 -11.19
CA ALA A 373 28.42 -11.48 -11.26
C ALA A 373 28.90 -12.40 -12.42
N VAL A 374 28.29 -13.56 -12.56
CA VAL A 374 28.57 -14.51 -13.66
C VAL A 374 28.35 -13.84 -15.02
N LEU A 375 27.22 -13.20 -15.24
CA LEU A 375 26.87 -12.53 -16.51
C LEU A 375 27.79 -11.34 -16.84
N ARG A 376 28.48 -10.77 -15.84
CA ARG A 376 29.52 -9.75 -16.03
C ARG A 376 30.91 -10.35 -16.32
N GLY A 377 31.05 -11.68 -16.37
CA GLY A 377 32.34 -12.34 -16.49
C GLY A 377 33.15 -12.37 -15.20
N GLU A 378 32.53 -12.15 -14.06
CA GLU A 378 33.16 -12.08 -12.72
C GLU A 378 32.84 -13.33 -11.86
N ALA A 379 32.65 -14.49 -12.48
CA ALA A 379 32.28 -15.73 -11.78
C ALA A 379 33.27 -16.10 -10.64
N ASP A 380 34.54 -15.81 -10.83
CA ASP A 380 35.60 -16.07 -9.84
C ASP A 380 35.45 -15.26 -8.55
N ARG A 381 34.67 -14.17 -8.58
CA ARG A 381 34.37 -13.36 -7.38
C ARG A 381 33.35 -14.03 -6.46
N ALA A 382 32.57 -14.98 -6.95
CA ALA A 382 31.57 -15.70 -6.15
C ALA A 382 32.20 -16.67 -5.14
N THR A 383 33.16 -16.19 -4.36
CA THR A 383 33.77 -16.95 -3.26
C THR A 383 32.83 -17.01 -2.05
N PRO A 384 32.95 -18.03 -1.17
CA PRO A 384 32.07 -18.11 0.01
C PRO A 384 32.02 -16.87 0.88
N SER A 385 33.14 -16.17 1.05
CA SER A 385 33.20 -14.93 1.82
C SER A 385 32.46 -13.77 1.16
N VAL A 386 32.58 -13.64 -0.16
CA VAL A 386 31.88 -12.59 -0.94
C VAL A 386 30.38 -12.87 -0.98
N ILE A 387 29.97 -14.11 -1.21
CA ILE A 387 28.55 -14.54 -1.18
C ILE A 387 27.93 -14.26 0.18
N TYR A 388 28.65 -14.54 1.28
CA TYR A 388 28.18 -14.19 2.62
C TYR A 388 27.99 -12.69 2.78
N GLY A 389 28.91 -11.89 2.25
CA GLY A 389 28.80 -10.42 2.25
C GLY A 389 27.56 -9.93 1.48
N TRP A 390 27.29 -10.48 0.28
CA TRP A 390 26.07 -10.17 -0.48
C TRP A 390 24.82 -10.56 0.28
N MET A 391 24.76 -11.78 0.81
CA MET A 391 23.63 -12.26 1.61
C MET A 391 23.36 -11.35 2.81
N MET A 392 24.41 -10.91 3.52
CA MET A 392 24.22 -10.00 4.66
C MET A 392 23.78 -8.60 4.25
N ALA A 393 24.24 -8.09 3.11
CA ALA A 393 23.77 -6.82 2.56
C ALA A 393 22.28 -6.89 2.17
N ASN A 394 21.86 -7.97 1.49
CA ASN A 394 20.46 -8.22 1.15
C ASN A 394 19.62 -8.40 2.41
N TYR A 395 20.11 -9.15 3.42
CA TYR A 395 19.42 -9.30 4.69
C TYR A 395 19.16 -7.98 5.39
N ILE A 396 20.16 -7.09 5.46
CA ILE A 396 20.00 -5.75 6.06
C ILE A 396 18.94 -4.95 5.29
N SER A 397 19.05 -4.91 3.96
CA SER A 397 18.10 -4.21 3.10
C SER A 397 16.67 -4.75 3.26
N LEU A 398 16.49 -6.06 3.25
CA LEU A 398 15.19 -6.70 3.45
C LEU A 398 14.66 -6.50 4.85
N SER A 399 15.52 -6.56 5.88
CA SER A 399 15.13 -6.31 7.26
C SER A 399 14.59 -4.90 7.43
N GLU A 400 15.25 -3.91 6.86
CA GLU A 400 14.79 -2.52 6.87
C GLU A 400 13.48 -2.33 6.08
N LYS A 401 13.37 -2.95 4.90
CA LYS A 401 12.19 -2.86 4.03
C LYS A 401 10.95 -3.55 4.61
N GLU A 402 11.13 -4.76 5.13
CA GLU A 402 10.04 -5.63 5.61
C GLU A 402 9.80 -5.48 7.11
N ASN A 403 10.72 -4.81 7.82
CA ASN A 403 10.82 -4.78 9.29
C ASN A 403 10.61 -6.15 9.92
N SER A 404 11.34 -7.09 9.45
CA SER A 404 11.29 -8.47 9.89
C SER A 404 12.71 -8.98 10.06
N TRP A 405 12.92 -9.81 11.08
CA TRP A 405 14.23 -10.32 11.41
C TRP A 405 14.23 -11.83 11.29
N LEU A 406 15.30 -12.36 10.73
CA LEU A 406 15.51 -13.80 10.69
C LEU A 406 16.44 -14.20 11.84
N PRO A 407 16.10 -15.26 12.60
CA PRO A 407 17.00 -15.83 13.58
C PRO A 407 18.33 -16.27 12.94
N GLU A 408 19.43 -16.18 13.70
CA GLU A 408 20.75 -16.57 13.23
C GLU A 408 20.79 -17.99 12.62
N ALA A 409 20.02 -18.92 13.19
CA ALA A 409 19.87 -20.28 12.64
C ALA A 409 19.31 -20.28 11.21
N LYS A 410 18.38 -19.34 10.90
CA LYS A 410 17.80 -19.18 9.56
C LYS A 410 18.79 -18.54 8.59
N LEU A 411 19.59 -17.58 9.04
CA LEU A 411 20.67 -17.00 8.22
C LEU A 411 21.73 -18.05 7.88
N LYS A 412 22.13 -18.88 8.84
CA LYS A 412 23.04 -20.02 8.59
C LYS A 412 22.44 -21.03 7.61
N GLN A 413 21.14 -21.31 7.73
CA GLN A 413 20.42 -22.18 6.79
C GLN A 413 20.42 -21.58 5.38
N ALA A 414 20.05 -20.30 5.22
CA ALA A 414 20.06 -19.60 3.94
C ALA A 414 21.43 -19.65 3.27
N PHE A 415 22.48 -19.33 4.01
CA PHE A 415 23.85 -19.41 3.50
C PHE A 415 24.26 -20.84 3.06
N SER A 416 23.85 -21.85 3.81
CA SER A 416 24.09 -23.25 3.45
C SER A 416 23.37 -23.65 2.17
N GLU A 417 22.11 -23.21 1.98
CA GLU A 417 21.33 -23.47 0.77
C GLU A 417 21.93 -22.78 -0.46
N ILE A 418 22.34 -21.51 -0.32
CA ILE A 418 22.99 -20.74 -1.39
C ILE A 418 24.32 -21.40 -1.78
N ARG A 419 25.12 -21.80 -0.80
CA ARG A 419 26.36 -22.55 -1.07
C ARG A 419 26.09 -23.87 -1.77
N GLY A 420 25.07 -24.62 -1.33
CA GLY A 420 24.64 -25.84 -1.98
C GLY A 420 24.32 -25.63 -3.47
N TYR A 421 23.70 -24.49 -3.82
CA TYR A 421 23.47 -24.12 -5.21
C TYR A 421 24.79 -23.89 -5.99
N VAL A 422 25.72 -23.12 -5.42
CA VAL A 422 27.04 -22.88 -6.06
C VAL A 422 27.82 -24.18 -6.27
N ASP A 423 27.84 -25.05 -5.25
CA ASP A 423 28.47 -26.35 -5.33
C ASP A 423 27.80 -27.27 -6.38
N PHE A 424 26.48 -27.20 -6.53
CA PHE A 424 25.73 -27.91 -7.57
C PHE A 424 26.12 -27.45 -8.98
N ARG A 425 26.31 -26.15 -9.19
CA ARG A 425 26.75 -25.60 -10.48
C ARG A 425 28.18 -25.99 -10.84
N LYS A 426 29.05 -26.26 -9.88
CA LYS A 426 30.46 -26.72 -10.07
C LYS A 426 31.27 -25.87 -11.05
N GLY A 427 31.02 -24.55 -11.08
CA GLY A 427 31.65 -23.64 -12.02
C GLY A 427 31.12 -23.69 -13.46
N ASN A 428 30.07 -24.46 -13.72
CA ASN A 428 29.42 -24.50 -15.04
C ASN A 428 28.37 -23.38 -15.14
N TRP A 429 28.82 -22.19 -15.52
CA TRP A 429 28.01 -20.98 -15.61
C TRP A 429 27.70 -20.55 -17.04
N ASP A 430 28.33 -21.18 -18.05
CA ASP A 430 28.34 -20.73 -19.45
C ASP A 430 26.95 -20.77 -20.11
N ASP A 431 26.02 -21.51 -19.52
CA ASP A 431 24.65 -21.59 -20.00
C ASP A 431 23.70 -20.50 -19.44
N ALA A 432 24.15 -19.64 -18.52
CA ALA A 432 23.34 -18.57 -17.98
C ALA A 432 23.20 -17.42 -19.01
N LEU A 433 21.97 -17.10 -19.42
CA LEU A 433 21.66 -16.08 -20.41
C LEU A 433 21.11 -14.80 -19.80
N ALA A 434 20.25 -14.90 -18.79
CA ALA A 434 19.68 -13.78 -18.07
C ALA A 434 19.21 -14.24 -16.68
N ALA A 435 19.38 -13.37 -15.67
CA ALA A 435 18.85 -13.56 -14.33
C ALA A 435 17.87 -12.41 -14.02
N GLU A 436 16.83 -12.72 -13.23
CA GLU A 436 15.76 -11.78 -12.87
C GLU A 436 15.26 -11.01 -14.11
N CYS A 437 14.88 -11.76 -15.14
CA CYS A 437 14.47 -11.17 -16.42
C CYS A 437 12.99 -10.73 -16.36
N PRO A 438 12.69 -9.41 -16.26
CA PRO A 438 11.33 -8.92 -16.26
C PRO A 438 10.77 -8.93 -17.67
N LEU A 439 9.62 -9.57 -17.87
CA LEU A 439 8.92 -9.61 -19.14
C LEU A 439 7.49 -9.10 -18.98
N GLU A 440 7.04 -8.32 -19.95
CA GLU A 440 5.68 -7.79 -20.01
C GLU A 440 5.06 -8.01 -21.39
N LEU A 441 3.83 -8.47 -21.39
CA LEU A 441 3.01 -8.64 -22.61
C LEU A 441 1.69 -7.90 -22.46
N VAL A 442 1.48 -6.91 -23.31
CA VAL A 442 0.21 -6.16 -23.35
C VAL A 442 -0.87 -7.03 -24.00
N LYS A 443 -1.89 -7.36 -23.23
CA LYS A 443 -3.12 -8.02 -23.67
C LYS A 443 -4.24 -6.98 -23.89
N ASP A 444 -5.43 -7.40 -24.32
CA ASP A 444 -6.55 -6.50 -24.59
C ASP A 444 -6.99 -5.73 -23.34
N ASP A 445 -7.15 -6.41 -22.21
CA ASP A 445 -7.74 -5.84 -20.98
C ASP A 445 -6.71 -5.61 -19.86
N TYR A 446 -5.52 -6.18 -19.96
CA TYR A 446 -4.51 -6.15 -18.91
C TYR A 446 -3.09 -6.31 -19.47
N ILE A 447 -2.09 -6.16 -18.62
CA ILE A 447 -0.68 -6.45 -18.93
C ILE A 447 -0.30 -7.71 -18.15
N LEU A 448 0.05 -8.78 -18.89
CA LEU A 448 0.66 -9.97 -18.31
C LEU A 448 2.12 -9.66 -18.00
N ASN A 449 2.53 -9.79 -16.77
CA ASN A 449 3.92 -9.58 -16.35
C ASN A 449 4.46 -10.78 -15.57
N GLY A 450 5.77 -10.97 -15.64
CA GLY A 450 6.48 -11.98 -14.87
C GLY A 450 7.96 -11.68 -14.84
N THR A 451 8.62 -12.05 -13.77
CA THR A 451 10.07 -12.00 -13.65
C THR A 451 10.58 -13.45 -13.61
N ILE A 452 11.48 -13.79 -14.48
CA ILE A 452 12.05 -15.12 -14.60
C ILE A 452 13.36 -15.15 -13.82
N ASP A 453 13.45 -16.01 -12.82
CA ASP A 453 14.62 -16.07 -11.94
C ASP A 453 15.90 -16.34 -12.72
N LEU A 454 15.88 -17.33 -13.62
CA LEU A 454 17.02 -17.64 -14.48
C LEU A 454 16.57 -18.18 -15.84
N LEU A 455 17.08 -17.58 -16.90
CA LEU A 455 17.01 -18.12 -18.26
C LEU A 455 18.36 -18.71 -18.61
N SER A 456 18.39 -20.00 -18.96
CA SER A 456 19.62 -20.70 -19.35
C SER A 456 19.46 -21.44 -20.67
N GLY A 457 20.55 -21.67 -21.39
CA GLY A 457 20.52 -22.40 -22.66
C GLY A 457 21.66 -22.03 -23.59
N ASP A 458 21.53 -22.44 -24.85
CA ASP A 458 22.47 -22.14 -25.92
C ASP A 458 21.68 -21.62 -27.14
N GLY A 459 21.96 -20.41 -27.54
CA GLY A 459 21.33 -19.75 -28.70
C GLY A 459 19.81 -19.58 -28.56
N ASP A 460 19.05 -20.20 -29.48
CA ASP A 460 17.59 -20.04 -29.57
C ASP A 460 16.81 -21.02 -28.66
N GLN A 461 17.48 -22.08 -28.17
CA GLN A 461 16.85 -23.06 -27.27
C GLN A 461 17.20 -22.74 -25.82
N VAL A 462 16.16 -22.50 -25.01
CA VAL A 462 16.34 -22.04 -23.64
C VAL A 462 15.57 -22.91 -22.64
N ARG A 463 16.03 -22.86 -21.39
CA ARG A 463 15.38 -23.44 -20.22
C ARG A 463 14.94 -22.31 -19.29
N VAL A 464 13.73 -22.40 -18.80
CA VAL A 464 13.20 -21.48 -17.78
C VAL A 464 13.38 -22.15 -16.42
N ILE A 465 14.13 -21.50 -15.54
CA ILE A 465 14.45 -22.00 -14.20
C ILE A 465 13.84 -21.07 -13.17
N ASP A 466 13.17 -21.64 -12.18
CA ASP A 466 12.56 -20.92 -11.06
C ASP A 466 13.04 -21.56 -9.75
N PHE A 467 13.55 -20.74 -8.83
CA PHE A 467 14.06 -21.19 -7.55
C PHE A 467 12.94 -21.29 -6.53
N LYS A 468 12.97 -22.34 -5.72
CA LYS A 468 12.03 -22.53 -4.61
C LYS A 468 12.79 -22.82 -3.33
N THR A 469 12.57 -22.00 -2.32
CA THR A 469 13.04 -22.27 -0.96
C THR A 469 12.17 -23.34 -0.31
N GLY A 470 12.80 -24.30 0.35
CA GLY A 470 12.09 -25.40 0.99
C GLY A 470 12.31 -26.75 0.29
N LYS A 471 11.65 -27.77 0.79
CA LYS A 471 11.75 -29.13 0.27
C LYS A 471 10.81 -29.34 -0.92
N LYS A 472 11.22 -30.19 -1.83
CA LYS A 472 10.43 -30.64 -2.98
C LYS A 472 9.11 -31.26 -2.51
N PRO A 473 7.95 -30.72 -2.92
CA PRO A 473 6.67 -31.35 -2.63
C PRO A 473 6.45 -32.60 -3.49
N PRO A 474 5.50 -33.49 -3.12
CA PRO A 474 5.14 -34.62 -3.96
C PRO A 474 4.73 -34.18 -5.38
N MET A 475 5.10 -34.97 -6.39
CA MET A 475 4.88 -34.63 -7.80
C MET A 475 3.40 -34.45 -8.17
N ASP A 476 2.51 -35.18 -7.51
CA ASP A 476 1.05 -35.13 -7.69
C ASP A 476 0.36 -34.11 -6.78
N SER A 477 1.13 -33.30 -6.04
CA SER A 477 0.58 -32.31 -5.12
C SER A 477 0.03 -31.07 -5.84
N PRO A 478 -1.03 -30.42 -5.31
CA PRO A 478 -1.52 -29.15 -5.83
C PRO A 478 -0.46 -28.04 -5.84
N LEU A 479 0.52 -28.12 -4.92
CA LEU A 479 1.60 -27.15 -4.85
C LEU A 479 2.58 -27.33 -6.02
N MET A 480 2.90 -28.56 -6.41
CA MET A 480 3.74 -28.83 -7.58
C MET A 480 3.05 -28.36 -8.86
N GLU A 481 1.75 -28.61 -9.02
CA GLU A 481 0.98 -28.12 -10.17
C GLU A 481 0.94 -26.58 -10.23
N LYS A 482 0.87 -25.91 -9.07
CA LYS A 482 0.96 -24.44 -8.99
C LYS A 482 2.32 -23.92 -9.46
N TYR A 483 3.41 -24.58 -9.08
CA TYR A 483 4.76 -24.22 -9.53
C TYR A 483 4.94 -24.45 -11.04
N LEU A 484 4.46 -25.57 -11.55
CA LEU A 484 4.49 -25.85 -12.99
C LEU A 484 3.67 -24.80 -13.76
N SER A 485 2.53 -24.41 -13.24
CA SER A 485 1.68 -23.37 -13.84
C SER A 485 2.39 -22.01 -13.95
N GLN A 486 3.22 -21.67 -12.98
CA GLN A 486 4.05 -20.46 -13.03
C GLN A 486 5.07 -20.54 -14.17
N LEU A 487 5.76 -21.66 -14.28
CA LEU A 487 6.75 -21.91 -15.34
C LEU A 487 6.11 -21.90 -16.74
N GLU A 488 4.89 -22.44 -16.88
CA GLU A 488 4.13 -22.42 -18.14
C GLU A 488 3.80 -20.98 -18.59
N VAL A 489 3.45 -20.09 -17.64
CA VAL A 489 3.25 -18.66 -17.92
C VAL A 489 4.56 -17.98 -18.32
N TYR A 490 5.66 -18.31 -17.66
CA TYR A 490 6.97 -17.79 -17.98
C TYR A 490 7.45 -18.25 -19.36
N ALA A 491 7.24 -19.51 -19.70
CA ALA A 491 7.54 -20.04 -21.03
C ALA A 491 6.80 -19.27 -22.13
N TYR A 492 5.50 -19.01 -21.93
CA TYR A 492 4.71 -18.20 -22.86
C TYR A 492 5.28 -16.78 -23.04
N LEU A 493 5.69 -16.13 -21.95
CA LEU A 493 6.32 -14.81 -22.03
C LEU A 493 7.65 -14.85 -22.79
N VAL A 494 8.50 -15.84 -22.54
CA VAL A 494 9.79 -16.03 -23.24
C VAL A 494 9.57 -16.23 -24.73
N GLU A 495 8.71 -17.18 -25.12
CA GLU A 495 8.44 -17.45 -26.53
C GLU A 495 7.83 -16.26 -27.25
N THR A 496 6.89 -15.55 -26.59
CA THR A 496 6.18 -14.45 -27.23
C THR A 496 7.00 -13.15 -27.30
N LYS A 497 7.80 -12.84 -26.28
CA LYS A 497 8.53 -11.56 -26.18
C LYS A 497 9.96 -11.63 -26.65
N LEU A 498 10.64 -12.73 -26.38
CA LEU A 498 12.04 -12.92 -26.75
C LEU A 498 12.22 -13.70 -28.05
N GLY A 499 11.16 -14.37 -28.56
CA GLY A 499 11.21 -15.19 -29.75
C GLY A 499 12.07 -16.46 -29.60
N ARG A 500 12.43 -16.83 -28.37
CA ARG A 500 13.26 -18.02 -28.09
C ARG A 500 12.39 -19.22 -27.81
N SER A 501 12.80 -20.38 -28.29
CA SER A 501 12.08 -21.64 -28.04
C SER A 501 12.42 -22.21 -26.67
N VAL A 502 11.41 -22.44 -25.82
CA VAL A 502 11.61 -23.06 -24.52
C VAL A 502 11.59 -24.57 -24.67
N GLU A 503 12.69 -25.22 -24.30
CA GLU A 503 12.85 -26.67 -24.34
C GLU A 503 12.33 -27.35 -23.06
N ARG A 504 12.70 -26.79 -21.91
CA ARG A 504 12.43 -27.38 -20.58
C ARG A 504 12.04 -26.32 -19.56
N LEU A 505 11.22 -26.74 -18.61
CA LEU A 505 10.82 -26.00 -17.44
C LEU A 505 11.46 -26.64 -16.21
N VAL A 506 12.17 -25.86 -15.41
CA VAL A 506 12.97 -26.41 -14.30
C VAL A 506 12.61 -25.71 -13.00
N LEU A 507 12.30 -26.49 -11.97
CA LEU A 507 12.24 -26.03 -10.59
C LEU A 507 13.52 -26.45 -9.87
N TYR A 508 14.15 -25.51 -9.20
CA TYR A 508 15.31 -25.77 -8.35
C TYR A 508 14.94 -25.57 -6.87
N PHE A 509 14.99 -26.62 -6.07
CA PHE A 509 14.68 -26.59 -4.64
C PHE A 509 15.96 -26.43 -3.81
N THR A 510 16.15 -25.27 -3.19
CA THR A 510 17.41 -24.92 -2.51
C THR A 510 17.72 -25.79 -1.31
N SER A 511 16.68 -26.34 -0.65
CA SER A 511 16.84 -27.21 0.53
C SER A 511 17.05 -28.68 0.21
N ASP A 512 17.00 -29.12 -1.06
CA ASP A 512 17.12 -30.51 -1.49
C ASP A 512 18.52 -30.81 -2.12
N GLY A 513 19.54 -30.89 -1.28
CA GLY A 513 20.94 -30.91 -1.70
C GLY A 513 21.37 -32.07 -2.59
N LYS A 514 20.67 -33.23 -2.64
CA LYS A 514 21.08 -34.38 -3.46
C LYS A 514 20.45 -34.45 -4.84
N ASP A 515 19.19 -34.00 -4.95
CA ASP A 515 18.43 -34.01 -6.19
C ASP A 515 17.51 -32.77 -6.22
N PRO A 516 18.10 -31.54 -6.36
CA PRO A 516 17.36 -30.29 -6.20
C PRO A 516 16.46 -29.98 -7.38
N CYS A 517 16.64 -30.60 -8.54
CA CYS A 517 15.93 -30.23 -9.76
C CYS A 517 14.69 -31.10 -10.01
N VAL A 518 13.62 -30.44 -10.46
CA VAL A 518 12.50 -31.10 -11.13
C VAL A 518 12.40 -30.52 -12.54
N VAL A 519 12.51 -31.40 -13.54
CA VAL A 519 12.51 -30.99 -14.95
C VAL A 519 11.25 -31.48 -15.61
N PHE A 520 10.52 -30.53 -16.23
CA PHE A 520 9.34 -30.82 -17.03
C PHE A 520 9.62 -30.56 -18.51
N PRO A 521 9.16 -31.43 -19.41
CA PRO A 521 9.20 -31.15 -20.84
C PRO A 521 8.22 -30.01 -21.18
N MET A 522 8.59 -29.18 -22.13
CA MET A 522 7.70 -28.16 -22.64
C MET A 522 6.50 -28.79 -23.35
N SER A 523 5.30 -28.31 -23.04
CA SER A 523 4.06 -28.72 -23.70
C SER A 523 3.28 -27.51 -24.17
N LYS A 524 3.24 -27.29 -25.47
CA LYS A 524 2.50 -26.16 -26.06
C LYS A 524 1.00 -26.20 -25.75
N GLU A 525 0.41 -27.40 -25.66
CA GLU A 525 -0.98 -27.56 -25.28
C GLU A 525 -1.26 -27.11 -23.85
N ARG A 526 -0.41 -27.54 -22.91
CA ARG A 526 -0.54 -27.14 -21.49
C ARG A 526 -0.37 -25.63 -21.35
N VAL A 527 0.64 -25.04 -21.98
CA VAL A 527 0.90 -23.60 -21.96
C VAL A 527 -0.31 -22.84 -22.52
N LYS A 528 -0.85 -23.26 -23.68
CA LYS A 528 -2.05 -22.63 -24.26
C LYS A 528 -3.23 -22.67 -23.29
N LYS A 529 -3.53 -23.84 -22.72
CA LYS A 529 -4.60 -23.99 -21.74
C LYS A 529 -4.38 -23.10 -20.52
N ARG A 530 -3.15 -23.04 -20.01
CA ARG A 530 -2.80 -22.21 -18.85
C ARG A 530 -3.04 -20.72 -19.13
N ILE A 531 -2.70 -20.24 -20.30
CA ILE A 531 -2.95 -18.85 -20.68
C ILE A 531 -4.44 -18.55 -20.84
N GLU A 532 -5.22 -19.49 -21.39
CA GLU A 532 -6.68 -19.35 -21.45
C GLU A 532 -7.31 -19.28 -20.04
N GLU A 533 -6.82 -20.08 -19.10
CA GLU A 533 -7.24 -20.03 -17.69
C GLU A 533 -6.81 -18.72 -17.02
N PHE A 534 -5.60 -18.25 -17.29
CA PHE A 534 -5.11 -16.95 -16.83
C PHE A 534 -6.00 -15.80 -17.33
N ASP A 535 -6.31 -15.76 -18.64
CA ASP A 535 -7.18 -14.77 -19.27
C ASP A 535 -8.58 -14.79 -18.62
N LYS A 536 -9.12 -15.98 -18.36
CA LYS A 536 -10.43 -16.15 -17.70
C LYS A 536 -10.40 -15.61 -16.27
N THR A 537 -9.36 -15.94 -15.50
CA THR A 537 -9.21 -15.46 -14.13
C THR A 537 -9.02 -13.95 -14.09
N SER A 538 -8.22 -13.39 -15.00
CA SER A 538 -8.02 -11.94 -15.13
C SER A 538 -9.33 -11.19 -15.37
N ARG A 539 -10.17 -11.69 -16.30
CA ARG A 539 -11.50 -11.10 -16.57
C ARG A 539 -12.41 -11.15 -15.35
N ARG A 540 -12.35 -12.22 -14.54
CA ARG A 540 -13.12 -12.32 -13.29
C ARG A 540 -12.66 -11.30 -12.24
N ILE A 541 -11.35 -11.07 -12.12
CA ILE A 541 -10.80 -10.04 -11.25
C ILE A 541 -11.28 -8.66 -11.71
N LEU A 542 -11.22 -8.38 -13.02
CA LEU A 542 -11.68 -7.13 -13.60
C LEU A 542 -13.18 -6.91 -13.40
N ALA A 543 -13.97 -7.96 -13.51
CA ALA A 543 -15.41 -7.95 -13.24
C ALA A 543 -15.76 -7.89 -11.74
N ARG A 544 -14.75 -7.81 -10.84
CA ARG A 544 -14.93 -7.81 -9.38
C ARG A 544 -15.70 -9.03 -8.85
N ASP A 545 -15.51 -10.21 -9.46
CA ASP A 545 -16.11 -11.46 -9.01
C ASP A 545 -15.36 -12.00 -7.77
N PHE A 546 -15.60 -11.41 -6.60
CA PHE A 546 -14.98 -11.80 -5.34
C PHE A 546 -15.91 -12.65 -4.45
N ALA A 547 -16.92 -13.29 -5.03
CA ALA A 547 -17.82 -14.13 -4.27
C ALA A 547 -17.07 -15.25 -3.52
N ARG A 548 -17.49 -15.49 -2.27
CA ARG A 548 -16.96 -16.58 -1.45
C ARG A 548 -17.20 -17.91 -2.13
N ARG A 549 -16.14 -18.70 -2.35
CA ARG A 549 -16.20 -20.00 -3.02
C ARG A 549 -15.81 -21.17 -2.15
N CYS A 550 -15.28 -20.91 -0.95
CA CYS A 550 -14.96 -21.98 -0.03
C CYS A 550 -16.20 -22.38 0.79
N GLU A 551 -16.68 -23.59 0.60
CA GLU A 551 -17.54 -24.24 1.59
C GLU A 551 -16.66 -24.61 2.78
N MET A 552 -16.96 -24.08 3.96
CA MET A 552 -16.39 -24.56 5.22
C MET A 552 -16.87 -26.00 5.42
N LYS A 553 -16.08 -26.97 5.02
CA LYS A 553 -16.40 -28.38 5.20
C LYS A 553 -16.47 -28.69 6.68
N LYS A 554 -17.47 -29.49 7.10
CA LYS A 554 -17.62 -29.97 8.48
C LYS A 554 -16.37 -30.68 9.03
N ASN A 555 -15.48 -31.17 8.16
CA ASN A 555 -14.33 -32.03 8.48
C ASN A 555 -12.96 -31.34 8.29
N GLY A 556 -12.86 -30.02 8.24
CA GLY A 556 -11.57 -29.33 8.18
C GLY A 556 -11.63 -27.97 7.45
N LEU A 557 -10.75 -27.05 7.85
CA LEU A 557 -10.59 -25.77 7.19
C LEU A 557 -9.90 -25.97 5.83
N PRO A 558 -10.36 -25.30 4.76
CA PRO A 558 -9.59 -25.21 3.51
C PRO A 558 -8.17 -24.73 3.80
N THR A 559 -7.18 -25.22 3.04
CA THR A 559 -5.78 -24.87 3.24
C THR A 559 -5.55 -23.36 3.21
N ALA A 560 -6.26 -22.65 2.32
CA ALA A 560 -6.23 -21.20 2.21
C ALA A 560 -6.69 -20.46 3.48
N CYS A 561 -7.55 -21.08 4.30
CA CYS A 561 -8.10 -20.48 5.49
C CYS A 561 -7.27 -20.75 6.76
N ARG A 562 -6.33 -21.70 6.70
CA ARG A 562 -5.58 -22.15 7.89
C ARG A 562 -4.82 -21.01 8.56
N PHE A 563 -4.23 -20.13 7.76
CA PHE A 563 -3.44 -18.97 8.19
C PHE A 563 -3.99 -17.64 7.67
N CYS A 564 -5.29 -17.57 7.38
CA CYS A 564 -5.92 -16.37 6.85
C CYS A 564 -6.39 -15.46 7.99
N ASP A 565 -6.00 -14.19 7.96
CA ASP A 565 -6.38 -13.18 8.94
C ASP A 565 -7.90 -13.01 9.03
N PHE A 566 -8.61 -13.10 7.90
CA PHE A 566 -10.06 -12.99 7.80
C PHE A 566 -10.82 -14.29 8.10
N ARG A 567 -10.15 -15.32 8.64
CA ARG A 567 -10.79 -16.62 8.91
C ARG A 567 -12.03 -16.48 9.78
N LYS A 568 -11.96 -15.67 10.86
CA LYS A 568 -13.10 -15.47 11.77
C LYS A 568 -14.25 -14.69 11.09
N TYR A 569 -13.94 -13.69 10.31
CA TYR A 569 -14.93 -12.98 9.50
C TYR A 569 -15.62 -13.90 8.49
N CYS A 570 -14.88 -14.70 7.74
CA CYS A 570 -15.45 -15.64 6.77
C CYS A 570 -16.19 -16.81 7.39
N GLY A 571 -15.88 -17.18 8.64
CA GLY A 571 -16.44 -18.33 9.35
C GLY A 571 -17.72 -18.08 10.14
N ARG A 572 -18.22 -16.83 10.12
CA ARG A 572 -19.44 -16.41 10.82
C ARG A 572 -20.72 -16.90 10.16
#